data_18aa13cb3cf81b63558814c3575bd0d5
#
_entry.id   18aa13cb3cf81b63558814c3575bd0d5
#
_cell.length_a   1.000
_cell.length_b   1.000
_cell.length_c   1.000
_cell.angle_alpha   90.00
_cell.angle_beta   90.00
_cell.angle_gamma   90.00
#
_symmetry.space_group_name_H-M   'P 1'
#
loop_
_entity.id
_entity.type
_entity.pdbx_description
1 polymer ?
#
loop_
_entity_poly.entity_id
_entity_poly.type
_entity_poly.pdbx_seq_one_letter_code
_entity_poly.pdbx_strand_id
1 'polypeptide(L)'
;MSGFEETKAASVPEALEAAVPRDLFLSEVRAWADRIGVDVKEIHIRPMKRKWASCSSQGRLTFDTDLLRQQADFRREAIVHELVHLKVPNHGKLFTSLVRTYTERRN
;
A
#
# COMPACT_ATOMS: atom_id res chain seq x y z
N MET A 1 13.65 -2.74 -5.31
CA MET A 1 13.47 -2.08 -4.04
C MET A 1 12.23 -1.28 -4.03
N SER A 2 11.56 -1.30 -2.93
CA SER A 2 10.28 -0.65 -2.83
C SER A 2 10.42 0.72 -2.18
N GLY A 3 9.90 1.76 -2.81
CA GLY A 3 9.86 3.08 -2.22
C GLY A 3 8.94 3.18 -1.02
N PHE A 4 8.06 2.20 -0.83
CA PHE A 4 7.12 2.23 0.28
C PHE A 4 7.67 1.59 1.54
N GLU A 5 8.58 0.64 1.41
CA GLU A 5 9.08 -0.12 2.54
C GLU A 5 10.43 0.34 3.04
N GLU A 6 11.23 1.00 2.20
CA GLU A 6 12.59 1.32 2.58
C GLU A 6 12.73 2.69 3.16
N THR A 7 12.09 3.67 2.56
CA THR A 7 12.22 5.02 3.06
C THR A 7 11.08 5.87 2.54
N LYS A 8 10.60 6.76 3.38
CA LYS A 8 9.66 7.77 2.95
C LYS A 8 10.45 8.77 2.13
N ALA A 9 10.17 8.79 0.84
CA ALA A 9 10.88 9.67 -0.05
C ALA A 9 10.61 11.11 0.33
N ALA A 10 11.61 11.94 0.14
CA ALA A 10 11.43 13.36 0.34
C ALA A 10 10.46 13.93 -0.67
N SER A 11 10.47 13.39 -1.88
CA SER A 11 9.62 13.87 -2.95
C SER A 11 8.36 13.02 -3.02
N VAL A 12 7.23 13.60 -2.70
CA VAL A 12 5.93 12.91 -2.74
C VAL A 12 4.93 13.82 -3.42
N PRO A 13 3.84 13.25 -3.92
CA PRO A 13 2.77 14.08 -4.46
C PRO A 13 2.25 15.04 -3.40
N GLU A 14 1.65 16.11 -3.85
CA GLU A 14 1.08 17.09 -2.96
C GLU A 14 0.03 16.43 -2.07
N ALA A 15 0.16 16.61 -0.75
CA ALA A 15 -0.75 15.99 0.19
C ALA A 15 -2.12 16.63 0.13
N LEU A 16 -3.14 15.86 0.50
CA LEU A 16 -4.50 16.36 0.60
C LEU A 16 -4.60 17.31 1.79
N GLU A 17 -5.55 18.23 1.73
CA GLU A 17 -5.76 19.14 2.83
C GLU A 17 -6.23 18.41 4.09
N ALA A 18 -7.01 17.36 3.90
CA ALA A 18 -7.50 16.57 5.02
C ALA A 18 -7.25 15.10 4.74
N ALA A 19 -7.03 14.34 5.81
CA ALA A 19 -6.85 12.90 5.70
C ALA A 19 -8.17 12.24 5.31
N VAL A 20 -8.10 11.17 4.52
CA VAL A 20 -9.29 10.36 4.28
C VAL A 20 -9.64 9.65 5.60
N PRO A 21 -10.91 9.36 5.84
CA PRO A 21 -11.30 8.64 7.07
C PRO A 21 -10.65 7.27 7.13
N ARG A 22 -10.33 6.83 8.34
CA ARG A 22 -9.74 5.51 8.54
C ARG A 22 -10.60 4.41 7.94
N ASP A 23 -11.91 4.50 8.14
CA ASP A 23 -12.83 3.49 7.61
C ASP A 23 -12.75 3.39 6.11
N LEU A 24 -12.63 4.51 5.43
CA LEU A 24 -12.50 4.52 3.99
C LEU A 24 -11.20 3.83 3.57
N PHE A 25 -10.10 4.16 4.24
CA PHE A 25 -8.82 3.56 3.92
C PHE A 25 -8.84 2.05 4.15
N LEU A 26 -9.42 1.61 5.26
CA LEU A 26 -9.53 0.17 5.53
C LEU A 26 -10.38 -0.52 4.48
N SER A 27 -11.44 0.11 4.01
CA SER A 27 -12.26 -0.43 2.93
C SER A 27 -11.45 -0.57 1.65
N GLU A 28 -10.61 0.41 1.35
CA GLU A 28 -9.75 0.35 0.17
C GLU A 28 -8.82 -0.86 0.25
N VAL A 29 -8.21 -1.06 1.42
CA VAL A 29 -7.29 -2.19 1.59
C VAL A 29 -8.02 -3.52 1.40
N ARG A 30 -9.19 -3.65 2.01
CA ARG A 30 -9.93 -4.91 1.92
C ARG A 30 -10.45 -5.19 0.52
N ALA A 31 -10.88 -4.14 -0.18
CA ALA A 31 -11.33 -4.29 -1.55
C ALA A 31 -10.19 -4.77 -2.46
N TRP A 32 -9.01 -4.21 -2.26
CA TRP A 32 -7.85 -4.63 -3.03
C TRP A 32 -7.41 -6.05 -2.66
N ALA A 33 -7.48 -6.40 -1.37
CA ALA A 33 -7.14 -7.75 -0.93
C ALA A 33 -8.05 -8.78 -1.61
N ASP A 34 -9.34 -8.50 -1.68
CA ASP A 34 -10.29 -9.38 -2.36
C ASP A 34 -9.96 -9.49 -3.84
N ARG A 35 -9.64 -8.39 -4.47
CA ARG A 35 -9.38 -8.36 -5.90
C ARG A 35 -8.09 -9.11 -6.25
N ILE A 36 -7.05 -8.94 -5.43
CA ILE A 36 -5.78 -9.62 -5.65
C ILE A 36 -5.85 -11.09 -5.23
N GLY A 37 -6.75 -11.40 -4.32
CA GLY A 37 -6.94 -12.77 -3.85
C GLY A 37 -5.97 -13.15 -2.74
N VAL A 38 -5.74 -12.23 -1.79
CA VAL A 38 -4.87 -12.50 -0.66
C VAL A 38 -5.65 -12.34 0.64
N ASP A 39 -5.16 -13.02 1.67
CA ASP A 39 -5.79 -13.03 2.98
C ASP A 39 -5.00 -12.14 3.93
N VAL A 40 -5.62 -11.04 4.36
CA VAL A 40 -5.00 -10.09 5.28
C VAL A 40 -5.46 -10.41 6.68
N LYS A 41 -4.50 -10.67 7.58
CA LYS A 41 -4.82 -11.01 8.96
C LYS A 41 -5.06 -9.79 9.81
N GLU A 42 -4.22 -8.77 9.67
CA GLU A 42 -4.32 -7.56 10.48
C GLU A 42 -3.92 -6.35 9.66
N ILE A 43 -4.54 -5.23 9.95
CA ILE A 43 -4.19 -3.96 9.34
C ILE A 43 -3.98 -2.96 10.45
N HIS A 44 -2.80 -2.35 10.49
CA HIS A 44 -2.46 -1.34 11.47
C HIS A 44 -2.17 -0.02 10.78
N ILE A 45 -2.58 1.08 11.39
CA ILE A 45 -2.29 2.42 10.90
C ILE A 45 -1.64 3.15 12.05
N ARG A 46 -0.39 3.56 11.87
CA ARG A 46 0.35 4.26 12.92
C ARG A 46 1.43 5.12 12.30
N PRO A 47 1.95 6.12 13.05
CA PRO A 47 3.05 6.93 12.52
C PRO A 47 4.27 6.08 12.26
N MET A 48 4.85 6.24 11.07
CA MET A 48 6.07 5.56 10.68
C MET A 48 7.02 6.61 10.13
N LYS A 49 8.24 6.62 10.62
CA LYS A 49 9.18 7.69 10.27
C LYS A 49 9.82 7.51 8.91
N ARG A 50 10.08 6.28 8.51
CA ARG A 50 10.89 6.02 7.32
C ARG A 50 10.17 5.33 6.20
N LYS A 51 9.01 4.76 6.48
CA LYS A 51 8.28 3.95 5.51
C LYS A 51 6.87 4.46 5.36
N TRP A 52 6.30 4.23 4.21
CA TRP A 52 4.89 4.46 4.00
C TRP A 52 4.06 3.25 4.41
N ALA A 53 4.66 2.05 4.30
CA ALA A 53 3.93 0.82 4.56
C ALA A 53 4.91 -0.33 4.77
N SER A 54 4.43 -1.39 5.40
CA SER A 54 5.20 -2.62 5.53
C SER A 54 4.24 -3.80 5.60
N CYS A 55 4.79 -4.98 5.33
CA CYS A 55 4.01 -6.22 5.31
C CYS A 55 4.83 -7.32 5.95
N SER A 56 4.22 -8.04 6.91
CA SER A 56 4.87 -9.20 7.48
C SER A 56 4.46 -10.44 6.68
N SER A 57 5.29 -11.47 6.74
CA SER A 57 4.99 -12.72 6.04
C SER A 57 3.74 -13.40 6.60
N GLN A 58 3.28 -12.97 7.76
CA GLN A 58 2.12 -13.57 8.40
C GLN A 58 0.82 -12.85 8.09
N GLY A 59 0.86 -11.86 7.20
CA GLY A 59 -0.36 -11.20 6.77
C GLY A 59 -0.71 -9.94 7.56
N ARG A 60 0.24 -9.37 8.29
CA ARG A 60 0.03 -8.11 9.00
C ARG A 60 0.53 -6.96 8.14
N LEU A 61 -0.35 -6.04 7.84
CA LEU A 61 0.00 -4.83 7.11
C LEU A 61 0.06 -3.66 8.07
N THR A 62 1.05 -2.81 7.91
CA THR A 62 1.15 -1.57 8.69
C THR A 62 1.31 -0.41 7.71
N PHE A 63 0.50 0.61 7.88
CA PHE A 63 0.52 1.79 7.02
C PHE A 63 0.79 3.03 7.86
N ASP A 64 1.55 3.95 7.28
CA ASP A 64 1.84 5.22 7.92
C ASP A 64 0.57 6.07 7.98
N THR A 65 0.36 6.72 9.11
CA THR A 65 -0.78 7.63 9.28
C THR A 65 -0.82 8.68 8.18
N ASP A 66 0.34 9.18 7.76
CA ASP A 66 0.41 10.19 6.72
C ASP A 66 -0.05 9.69 5.35
N LEU A 67 -0.12 8.38 5.17
CA LEU A 67 -0.61 7.83 3.91
C LEU A 67 -2.08 8.21 3.68
N LEU A 68 -2.82 8.43 4.76
CA LEU A 68 -4.22 8.82 4.65
C LEU A 68 -4.37 10.24 4.08
N ARG A 69 -3.30 11.01 4.05
CA ARG A 69 -3.31 12.34 3.46
C ARG A 69 -2.80 12.37 2.03
N GLN A 70 -2.45 11.21 1.49
CA GLN A 70 -1.95 11.14 0.12
C GLN A 70 -3.10 10.96 -0.86
N GLN A 71 -2.85 11.30 -2.11
CA GLN A 71 -3.87 11.18 -3.14
C GLN A 71 -4.15 9.71 -3.43
N ALA A 72 -5.31 9.48 -4.04
CA ALA A 72 -5.81 8.13 -4.26
C ALA A 72 -4.83 7.24 -5.02
N ASP A 73 -4.17 7.80 -6.02
CA ASP A 73 -3.22 7.01 -6.81
C ASP A 73 -2.06 6.51 -5.97
N PHE A 74 -1.54 7.38 -5.11
CA PHE A 74 -0.41 7.01 -4.25
C PHE A 74 -0.85 5.99 -3.20
N ARG A 75 -2.03 6.19 -2.61
CA ARG A 75 -2.56 5.22 -1.64
C ARG A 75 -2.73 3.85 -2.29
N ARG A 76 -3.29 3.83 -3.51
CA ARG A 76 -3.49 2.58 -4.23
C ARG A 76 -2.19 1.86 -4.47
N GLU A 77 -1.16 2.58 -4.91
CA GLU A 77 0.13 1.95 -5.17
C GLU A 77 0.72 1.36 -3.90
N ALA A 78 0.65 2.08 -2.79
CA ALA A 78 1.17 1.56 -1.52
C ALA A 78 0.41 0.32 -1.08
N ILE A 79 -0.92 0.35 -1.17
CA ILE A 79 -1.76 -0.77 -0.77
C ILE A 79 -1.46 -2.00 -1.63
N VAL A 80 -1.48 -1.83 -2.95
CA VAL A 80 -1.25 -2.94 -3.86
C VAL A 80 0.14 -3.53 -3.66
N HIS A 81 1.13 -2.67 -3.48
CA HIS A 81 2.50 -3.12 -3.27
C HIS A 81 2.59 -4.08 -2.08
N GLU A 82 1.98 -3.69 -0.95
CA GLU A 82 2.05 -4.53 0.24
C GLU A 82 1.23 -5.81 0.09
N LEU A 83 0.08 -5.72 -0.55
CA LEU A 83 -0.76 -6.91 -0.74
C LEU A 83 -0.10 -7.91 -1.68
N VAL A 84 0.56 -7.44 -2.73
CA VAL A 84 1.25 -8.35 -3.64
C VAL A 84 2.37 -9.09 -2.92
N HIS A 85 2.97 -8.49 -1.88
CA HIS A 85 3.96 -9.19 -1.07
C HIS A 85 3.42 -10.46 -0.42
N LEU A 86 2.14 -10.52 -0.15
CA LEU A 86 1.53 -11.73 0.43
C LEU A 86 1.45 -12.85 -0.60
N LYS A 87 1.56 -12.52 -1.87
CA LYS A 87 1.48 -13.48 -2.96
C LYS A 87 2.85 -13.79 -3.53
N VAL A 88 3.69 -12.76 -3.65
CA VAL A 88 5.03 -12.87 -4.23
C VAL A 88 5.99 -12.09 -3.34
N PRO A 89 6.68 -12.77 -2.41
CA PRO A 89 7.53 -12.06 -1.44
C PRO A 89 8.71 -11.31 -2.05
N ASN A 90 9.28 -11.81 -3.14
CA ASN A 90 10.48 -11.21 -3.72
C ASN A 90 10.14 -10.15 -4.75
N HIS A 91 10.92 -9.07 -4.77
CA HIS A 91 10.72 -7.96 -5.72
C HIS A 91 11.31 -8.30 -7.09
N GLY A 92 10.94 -9.41 -7.68
CA GLY A 92 11.41 -9.79 -8.99
C GLY A 92 10.47 -9.34 -10.09
N LYS A 93 10.64 -9.94 -11.27
CA LYS A 93 9.83 -9.56 -12.42
C LYS A 93 8.36 -9.84 -12.21
N LEU A 94 8.04 -10.96 -11.57
CA LEU A 94 6.64 -11.29 -11.32
C LEU A 94 5.99 -10.27 -10.39
N PHE A 95 6.70 -9.88 -9.34
CA PHE A 95 6.20 -8.87 -8.42
C PHE A 95 5.91 -7.56 -9.16
N THR A 96 6.88 -7.10 -9.93
CA THR A 96 6.75 -5.86 -10.67
C THR A 96 5.59 -5.92 -11.67
N SER A 97 5.45 -7.04 -12.36
CA SER A 97 4.36 -7.22 -13.32
C SER A 97 3.01 -7.19 -12.64
N LEU A 98 2.88 -7.84 -11.50
CA LEU A 98 1.60 -7.87 -10.78
C LEU A 98 1.23 -6.49 -10.26
N VAL A 99 2.18 -5.79 -9.66
CA VAL A 99 1.90 -4.44 -9.16
C VAL A 99 1.48 -3.54 -10.31
N ARG A 100 2.18 -3.60 -11.42
CA ARG A 100 1.83 -2.79 -12.58
C ARG A 100 0.43 -3.13 -13.09
N THR A 101 0.12 -4.41 -13.18
CA THR A 101 -1.19 -4.83 -13.67
C THR A 101 -2.33 -4.28 -12.84
N TYR A 102 -2.17 -4.27 -11.52
CA TYR A 102 -3.23 -3.81 -10.64
C TYR A 102 -3.30 -2.29 -10.53
N THR A 103 -2.17 -1.61 -10.71
CA THR A 103 -2.16 -0.14 -10.56
C THR A 103 -2.28 0.61 -11.87
N GLU A 104 -2.13 -0.08 -12.98
CA GLU A 104 -2.23 0.56 -14.29
C GLU A 104 -3.65 1.00 -14.55
N ARG A 105 -3.80 2.25 -14.99
CA ARG A 105 -5.13 2.74 -15.32
C ARG A 105 -5.55 2.24 -16.68
N ARG A 106 -6.80 1.85 -16.75
CA ARG A 106 -7.39 1.47 -18.01
C ARG A 106 -8.42 2.49 -18.37
N ASN A 107 -8.36 2.92 -19.58
CA ASN A 107 -9.36 3.87 -20.10
C ASN A 107 -10.32 3.17 -21.03
#